data_bc63d63f80ff4d25d3f68fdd614f7fd8
#
_entry.id   bc63d63f80ff4d25d3f68fdd614f7fd8
#
_cell.length_a   1.000
_cell.length_b   1.000
_cell.length_c   1.000
_cell.angle_alpha   90.00
_cell.angle_beta   90.00
_cell.angle_gamma   90.00
#
_symmetry.space_group_name_H-M   'P 1'
#
loop_
_entity.id
_entity.type
_entity.pdbx_description
1 polymer ?
#
loop_
_entity_poly.entity_id
_entity_poly.type
_entity_poly.pdbx_seq_one_letter_code
_entity_poly.pdbx_strand_id
1 'polypeptide(L)'
;MKKLNVAIIGYGRSGCDIHGAFLRTPENDICNVVAVVENDPARAEAAKKDFGCDTYHSYTELFDRTDLDFVVNASYSDLHYPITKDLLEHGLNVLCEKPLCKTPEMVQDLIDTAKKNNVVFTIFHQYRYNDYYIKMHELLEKKVIGDVKLVKACQNSFARRYDWQTLLYREGGSMRNNAAHSIEQIMHLANSDEIPKIYSHMAIWNSVGDAEDYMFCVMEYSNGVRYEMEVNPSDAYASETPLFRIYGTHGTMRVYSNKIQYKYFLDSETPEPVLDHKSLHKADGSPSYCDNHIVWHEENIDLDADVWNSFTKCSNRFYHAFYDHLVNGAELFMKPEHVKAEIAIFNEIERQNPLKMKFTKPADVI
;
A
#
# COMPACT_ATOMS: atom_id res chain seq x y z
N MET A 1 -6.22 -25.22 14.35
CA MET A 1 -4.81 -24.73 14.41
C MET A 1 -4.54 -24.14 15.78
N LYS A 2 -3.29 -24.10 16.27
CA LYS A 2 -2.95 -23.34 17.50
C LYS A 2 -3.11 -21.86 17.18
N LYS A 3 -3.97 -21.12 17.92
CA LYS A 3 -4.05 -19.67 17.75
C LYS A 3 -2.83 -18.99 18.36
N LEU A 4 -2.33 -17.94 17.71
CA LEU A 4 -1.26 -17.08 18.20
C LEU A 4 -1.85 -15.99 19.11
N ASN A 5 -1.18 -15.73 20.22
CA ASN A 5 -1.54 -14.66 21.13
C ASN A 5 -0.95 -13.31 20.66
N VAL A 6 -1.80 -12.33 20.47
CA VAL A 6 -1.48 -11.03 19.87
C VAL A 6 -1.74 -9.89 20.84
N ALA A 7 -0.81 -8.96 20.94
CA ALA A 7 -1.06 -7.65 21.53
C ALA A 7 -1.23 -6.58 20.44
N ILE A 8 -2.07 -5.58 20.67
CA ILE A 8 -2.25 -4.43 19.76
C ILE A 8 -1.85 -3.15 20.49
N ILE A 9 -0.92 -2.38 19.92
CA ILE A 9 -0.54 -1.04 20.41
C ILE A 9 -1.29 0.01 19.59
N GLY A 10 -2.16 0.77 20.26
CA GLY A 10 -3.07 1.75 19.65
C GLY A 10 -4.38 1.10 19.19
N TYR A 11 -5.48 1.49 19.81
CA TYR A 11 -6.83 1.03 19.42
C TYR A 11 -7.64 2.17 18.79
N GLY A 12 -6.92 2.98 17.99
CA GLY A 12 -7.48 3.98 17.10
C GLY A 12 -8.00 3.36 15.80
N ARG A 13 -8.05 4.17 14.72
CA ARG A 13 -8.59 3.72 13.43
C ARG A 13 -7.91 2.44 12.89
N SER A 14 -6.57 2.36 12.87
CA SER A 14 -5.89 1.16 12.37
C SER A 14 -6.09 -0.03 13.30
N GLY A 15 -5.83 0.13 14.59
CA GLY A 15 -5.96 -0.96 15.57
C GLY A 15 -7.38 -1.49 15.68
N CYS A 16 -8.40 -0.61 15.69
CA CYS A 16 -9.79 -0.99 15.83
C CYS A 16 -10.44 -1.38 14.50
N ASP A 17 -10.38 -0.48 13.48
CA ASP A 17 -11.23 -0.60 12.28
C ASP A 17 -10.55 -1.38 11.16
N ILE A 18 -9.25 -1.64 11.25
CA ILE A 18 -8.50 -2.44 10.25
C ILE A 18 -8.10 -3.79 10.86
N HIS A 19 -7.16 -3.79 11.82
CA HIS A 19 -6.71 -5.03 12.46
C HIS A 19 -7.85 -5.67 13.27
N GLY A 20 -8.48 -4.90 14.15
CA GLY A 20 -9.59 -5.35 14.98
C GLY A 20 -10.80 -5.78 14.16
N ALA A 21 -11.05 -5.16 13.00
CA ALA A 21 -12.13 -5.57 12.11
C ALA A 21 -11.99 -7.03 11.69
N PHE A 22 -10.80 -7.46 11.28
CA PHE A 22 -10.54 -8.86 10.96
C PHE A 22 -10.53 -9.73 12.23
N LEU A 23 -9.80 -9.30 13.27
CA LEU A 23 -9.58 -10.12 14.47
C LEU A 23 -10.88 -10.44 15.27
N ARG A 24 -11.94 -9.65 15.06
CA ARG A 24 -13.28 -9.90 15.62
C ARG A 24 -14.15 -10.82 14.76
N THR A 25 -13.76 -11.12 13.55
CA THR A 25 -14.59 -11.93 12.65
C THR A 25 -14.52 -13.43 12.97
N PRO A 26 -15.55 -14.22 12.61
CA PRO A 26 -15.50 -15.68 12.69
C PRO A 26 -14.39 -16.31 11.81
N GLU A 27 -13.96 -15.61 10.77
CA GLU A 27 -12.87 -16.02 9.87
C GLU A 27 -11.50 -15.98 10.55
N ASN A 28 -11.37 -15.31 11.70
CA ASN A 28 -10.15 -15.33 12.50
C ASN A 28 -10.03 -16.65 13.28
N ASP A 29 -9.48 -17.65 12.66
CA ASP A 29 -9.19 -18.95 13.27
C ASP A 29 -7.73 -19.09 13.78
N ILE A 30 -6.88 -18.05 13.61
CA ILE A 30 -5.43 -18.09 13.80
C ILE A 30 -4.90 -17.20 14.94
N CYS A 31 -5.66 -16.21 15.42
CA CYS A 31 -5.19 -15.26 16.44
C CYS A 31 -6.16 -15.12 17.63
N ASN A 32 -5.60 -14.90 18.83
CA ASN A 32 -6.30 -14.43 20.01
C ASN A 32 -5.72 -13.06 20.41
N VAL A 33 -6.54 -12.02 20.49
CA VAL A 33 -6.09 -10.73 21.06
C VAL A 33 -6.14 -10.85 22.57
N VAL A 34 -4.96 -10.86 23.21
CA VAL A 34 -4.81 -11.05 24.66
C VAL A 34 -4.46 -9.77 25.40
N ALA A 35 -4.00 -8.74 24.67
CA ALA A 35 -3.65 -7.46 25.24
C ALA A 35 -3.88 -6.30 24.24
N VAL A 36 -4.27 -5.13 24.76
CA VAL A 36 -4.33 -3.87 23.99
C VAL A 36 -3.68 -2.76 24.81
N VAL A 37 -2.80 -2.01 24.19
CA VAL A 37 -2.21 -0.80 24.76
C VAL A 37 -2.94 0.41 24.18
N GLU A 38 -3.64 1.17 25.04
CA GLU A 38 -4.41 2.33 24.62
C GLU A 38 -4.53 3.34 25.77
N ASN A 39 -4.23 4.61 25.45
CA ASN A 39 -4.25 5.68 26.45
C ASN A 39 -5.63 6.32 26.63
N ASP A 40 -6.50 6.23 25.63
CA ASP A 40 -7.88 6.70 25.75
C ASP A 40 -8.72 5.66 26.50
N PRO A 41 -9.30 6.02 27.68
CA PRO A 41 -10.06 5.07 28.49
C PRO A 41 -11.28 4.48 27.78
N ALA A 42 -11.93 5.26 26.92
CA ALA A 42 -13.12 4.80 26.20
C ALA A 42 -12.74 3.75 25.13
N ARG A 43 -11.61 3.95 24.45
CA ARG A 43 -11.07 2.97 23.49
C ARG A 43 -10.51 1.72 24.19
N ALA A 44 -9.86 1.89 25.32
CA ALA A 44 -9.40 0.75 26.13
C ALA A 44 -10.58 -0.12 26.59
N GLU A 45 -11.68 0.49 27.03
CA GLU A 45 -12.90 -0.25 27.42
C GLU A 45 -13.57 -0.92 26.20
N ALA A 46 -13.56 -0.26 25.03
CA ALA A 46 -14.03 -0.87 23.79
C ALA A 46 -13.20 -2.12 23.42
N ALA A 47 -11.89 -2.07 23.56
CA ALA A 47 -11.01 -3.21 23.31
C ALA A 47 -11.30 -4.40 24.25
N LYS A 48 -11.52 -4.12 25.55
CA LYS A 48 -11.95 -5.16 26.51
C LYS A 48 -13.27 -5.80 26.11
N LYS A 49 -14.23 -5.00 25.68
CA LYS A 49 -15.52 -5.51 25.23
C LYS A 49 -15.41 -6.35 23.96
N ASP A 50 -14.54 -5.94 23.03
CA ASP A 50 -14.36 -6.61 21.75
C ASP A 50 -13.64 -7.95 21.88
N PHE A 51 -12.64 -8.07 22.79
CA PHE A 51 -11.75 -9.21 22.86
C PHE A 51 -11.70 -9.92 24.23
N GLY A 52 -12.22 -9.32 25.29
CA GLY A 52 -12.02 -9.84 26.66
C GLY A 52 -10.56 -9.81 27.11
N CYS A 53 -9.74 -8.92 26.55
CA CYS A 53 -8.30 -8.84 26.75
C CYS A 53 -7.89 -7.92 27.91
N ASP A 54 -6.62 -8.03 28.32
CA ASP A 54 -6.00 -7.05 29.20
C ASP A 54 -5.79 -5.72 28.49
N THR A 55 -5.80 -4.61 29.24
CA THR A 55 -5.49 -3.29 28.68
C THR A 55 -4.40 -2.59 29.49
N TYR A 56 -3.49 -1.92 28.77
CA TYR A 56 -2.33 -1.24 29.31
C TYR A 56 -2.26 0.21 28.84
N HIS A 57 -1.54 1.05 29.58
CA HIS A 57 -1.28 2.45 29.19
C HIS A 57 0.04 2.60 28.44
N SER A 58 1.03 1.77 28.74
CA SER A 58 2.34 1.79 28.09
C SER A 58 2.64 0.48 27.39
N TYR A 59 3.22 0.55 26.19
CA TYR A 59 3.69 -0.66 25.48
C TYR A 59 4.83 -1.36 26.24
N THR A 60 5.54 -0.67 27.12
CA THR A 60 6.60 -1.25 27.96
C THR A 60 6.07 -2.29 28.96
N GLU A 61 4.77 -2.22 29.29
CA GLU A 61 4.11 -3.21 30.14
C GLU A 61 3.95 -4.58 29.43
N LEU A 62 4.13 -4.63 28.12
CA LEU A 62 4.14 -5.88 27.35
C LEU A 62 5.45 -6.65 27.51
N PHE A 63 6.55 -6.03 27.96
CA PHE A 63 7.87 -6.67 28.07
C PHE A 63 7.89 -7.80 29.13
N ASP A 64 7.03 -7.71 30.14
CA ASP A 64 6.91 -8.72 31.19
C ASP A 64 5.99 -9.89 30.78
N ARG A 65 5.37 -9.83 29.59
CA ARG A 65 4.49 -10.90 29.10
C ARG A 65 5.28 -11.98 28.37
N THR A 66 5.09 -13.20 28.79
CA THR A 66 5.75 -14.39 28.20
C THR A 66 4.83 -15.21 27.30
N ASP A 67 3.58 -14.79 27.16
CA ASP A 67 2.54 -15.47 26.40
C ASP A 67 2.27 -14.88 25.00
N LEU A 68 2.98 -13.81 24.61
CA LEU A 68 2.81 -13.16 23.32
C LEU A 68 3.57 -13.86 22.22
N ASP A 69 2.92 -14.18 21.12
CA ASP A 69 3.55 -14.68 19.90
C ASP A 69 4.01 -13.52 18.98
N PHE A 70 3.26 -12.43 18.90
CA PHE A 70 3.66 -11.19 18.23
C PHE A 70 2.85 -9.96 18.70
N VAL A 71 3.32 -8.78 18.34
CA VAL A 71 2.70 -7.48 18.66
C VAL A 71 2.37 -6.74 17.38
N VAL A 72 1.15 -6.19 17.28
CA VAL A 72 0.76 -5.25 16.22
C VAL A 72 1.05 -3.83 16.70
N ASN A 73 1.94 -3.11 16.01
CA ASN A 73 2.19 -1.71 16.27
C ASN A 73 1.33 -0.85 15.33
N ALA A 74 0.18 -0.38 15.86
CA ALA A 74 -0.77 0.50 15.17
C ALA A 74 -0.83 1.90 15.85
N SER A 75 0.30 2.36 16.38
CA SER A 75 0.48 3.68 16.97
C SER A 75 0.45 4.82 15.93
N TYR A 76 0.84 6.04 16.30
CA TYR A 76 1.08 7.12 15.34
C TYR A 76 2.34 6.84 14.51
N SER A 77 2.41 7.36 13.29
CA SER A 77 3.51 7.04 12.36
C SER A 77 4.89 7.41 12.91
N ASP A 78 5.01 8.56 13.61
CA ASP A 78 6.26 8.99 14.26
C ASP A 78 6.72 8.07 15.40
N LEU A 79 5.86 7.17 15.88
CA LEU A 79 6.14 6.19 16.92
C LEU A 79 6.39 4.78 16.40
N HIS A 80 6.16 4.51 15.11
CA HIS A 80 6.34 3.18 14.56
C HIS A 80 7.78 2.67 14.75
N TYR A 81 8.77 3.47 14.37
CA TYR A 81 10.17 3.08 14.48
C TYR A 81 10.62 2.86 15.96
N PRO A 82 10.51 3.85 16.88
CA PRO A 82 11.02 3.66 18.23
C PRO A 82 10.33 2.51 18.96
N ILE A 83 8.99 2.37 18.86
CA ILE A 83 8.25 1.30 19.50
C ILE A 83 8.63 -0.07 18.90
N THR A 84 8.68 -0.17 17.57
CA THR A 84 9.08 -1.43 16.91
C THR A 84 10.49 -1.83 17.34
N LYS A 85 11.44 -0.90 17.41
CA LYS A 85 12.81 -1.18 17.85
C LYS A 85 12.83 -1.73 19.28
N ASP A 86 12.18 -1.05 20.22
CA ASP A 86 12.10 -1.49 21.61
C ASP A 86 11.50 -2.90 21.74
N LEU A 87 10.42 -3.19 21.01
CA LEU A 87 9.80 -4.52 21.01
C LEU A 87 10.76 -5.61 20.50
N LEU A 88 11.47 -5.34 19.39
CA LEU A 88 12.46 -6.26 18.83
C LEU A 88 13.65 -6.48 19.80
N GLU A 89 14.11 -5.43 20.48
CA GLU A 89 15.17 -5.52 21.52
C GLU A 89 14.75 -6.37 22.72
N HIS A 90 13.44 -6.43 23.02
CA HIS A 90 12.87 -7.29 24.08
C HIS A 90 12.42 -8.67 23.58
N GLY A 91 12.80 -9.06 22.37
CA GLY A 91 12.57 -10.42 21.87
C GLY A 91 11.15 -10.69 21.37
N LEU A 92 10.38 -9.65 21.03
CA LEU A 92 9.01 -9.76 20.51
C LEU A 92 8.97 -9.66 18.99
N ASN A 93 8.22 -10.54 18.33
CA ASN A 93 7.90 -10.39 16.91
C ASN A 93 6.94 -9.23 16.69
N VAL A 94 7.08 -8.49 15.58
CA VAL A 94 6.29 -7.29 15.34
C VAL A 94 5.65 -7.27 13.94
N LEU A 95 4.36 -6.97 13.90
CA LEU A 95 3.65 -6.51 12.71
C LEU A 95 3.42 -5.01 12.86
N CYS A 96 4.11 -4.19 12.07
CA CYS A 96 4.01 -2.73 12.15
C CYS A 96 3.12 -2.16 11.04
N GLU A 97 2.30 -1.16 11.36
CA GLU A 97 1.58 -0.38 10.36
C GLU A 97 2.52 0.43 9.47
N LYS A 98 2.04 0.75 8.29
CA LYS A 98 2.74 1.65 7.37
C LYS A 98 2.39 3.14 7.70
N PRO A 99 3.26 4.11 7.38
CA PRO A 99 4.65 3.93 6.97
C PRO A 99 5.51 3.44 8.14
N LEU A 100 6.48 2.59 7.87
CA LEU A 100 7.31 1.98 8.93
C LEU A 100 8.16 3.01 9.68
N CYS A 101 8.80 3.90 8.94
CA CYS A 101 9.70 4.92 9.49
C CYS A 101 10.07 5.97 8.45
N LYS A 102 10.95 6.89 8.82
CA LYS A 102 11.30 8.05 8.01
C LYS A 102 12.41 7.77 6.98
N THR A 103 13.40 6.95 7.32
CA THR A 103 14.58 6.76 6.47
C THR A 103 14.95 5.30 6.24
N PRO A 104 15.63 4.97 5.12
CA PRO A 104 16.12 3.61 4.85
C PRO A 104 17.10 3.09 5.90
N GLU A 105 17.88 3.98 6.56
CA GLU A 105 18.81 3.63 7.63
C GLU A 105 18.06 3.14 8.87
N MET A 106 16.92 3.75 9.21
CA MET A 106 16.04 3.26 10.27
C MET A 106 15.50 1.86 9.97
N VAL A 107 15.12 1.58 8.72
CA VAL A 107 14.71 0.23 8.31
C VAL A 107 15.87 -0.76 8.49
N GLN A 108 17.09 -0.39 8.08
CA GLN A 108 18.27 -1.24 8.24
C GLN A 108 18.55 -1.54 9.71
N ASP A 109 18.43 -0.53 10.58
CA ASP A 109 18.61 -0.69 12.02
C ASP A 109 17.58 -1.67 12.63
N LEU A 110 16.32 -1.62 12.19
CA LEU A 110 15.29 -2.61 12.59
C LEU A 110 15.63 -4.02 12.08
N ILE A 111 16.09 -4.16 10.83
CA ILE A 111 16.53 -5.43 10.27
C ILE A 111 17.67 -6.04 11.11
N ASP A 112 18.68 -5.24 11.44
CA ASP A 112 19.83 -5.69 12.20
C ASP A 112 19.44 -6.01 13.65
N THR A 113 18.53 -5.22 14.24
CA THR A 113 17.98 -5.48 15.58
C THR A 113 17.18 -6.78 15.62
N ALA A 114 16.33 -7.04 14.64
CA ALA A 114 15.55 -8.28 14.56
C ALA A 114 16.46 -9.50 14.41
N LYS A 115 17.45 -9.42 13.53
CA LYS A 115 18.46 -10.50 13.34
C LYS A 115 19.23 -10.79 14.63
N LYS A 116 19.68 -9.74 15.32
CA LYS A 116 20.45 -9.86 16.58
C LYS A 116 19.65 -10.55 17.68
N ASN A 117 18.34 -10.30 17.74
CA ASN A 117 17.48 -10.83 18.80
C ASN A 117 16.70 -12.09 18.35
N ASN A 118 16.95 -12.59 17.13
CA ASN A 118 16.27 -13.77 16.54
C ASN A 118 14.74 -13.64 16.55
N VAL A 119 14.25 -12.49 16.18
CA VAL A 119 12.82 -12.18 16.04
C VAL A 119 12.48 -11.72 14.64
N VAL A 120 11.19 -11.70 14.32
CA VAL A 120 10.66 -11.33 13.01
C VAL A 120 9.90 -10.02 13.12
N PHE A 121 10.07 -9.13 12.13
CA PHE A 121 9.13 -8.06 11.92
C PHE A 121 8.73 -7.96 10.45
N THR A 122 7.53 -7.44 10.24
CA THR A 122 6.98 -7.16 8.90
C THR A 122 6.08 -5.94 8.94
N ILE A 123 5.73 -5.43 7.78
CA ILE A 123 4.92 -4.22 7.61
C ILE A 123 3.58 -4.59 6.99
N PHE A 124 2.50 -3.95 7.46
CA PHE A 124 1.15 -4.26 7.04
C PHE A 124 0.80 -3.63 5.69
N HIS A 125 1.36 -4.17 4.61
CA HIS A 125 1.03 -3.83 3.22
C HIS A 125 0.03 -4.84 2.63
N GLN A 126 -1.19 -4.86 3.17
CA GLN A 126 -2.21 -5.84 2.79
C GLN A 126 -2.80 -5.64 1.38
N TYR A 127 -2.55 -4.49 0.72
CA TYR A 127 -3.19 -4.18 -0.57
C TYR A 127 -2.78 -5.10 -1.72
N ARG A 128 -1.65 -5.81 -1.63
CA ARG A 128 -1.35 -6.90 -2.60
C ARG A 128 -2.38 -8.03 -2.56
N TYR A 129 -3.11 -8.19 -1.46
CA TYR A 129 -4.16 -9.18 -1.30
C TYR A 129 -5.55 -8.71 -1.71
N ASN A 130 -5.70 -7.49 -2.24
CA ASN A 130 -6.94 -7.03 -2.83
C ASN A 130 -7.29 -7.84 -4.08
N ASP A 131 -8.57 -8.20 -4.22
CA ASP A 131 -9.06 -8.98 -5.35
C ASP A 131 -8.75 -8.31 -6.69
N TYR A 132 -8.89 -6.98 -6.77
CA TYR A 132 -8.57 -6.22 -7.98
C TYR A 132 -7.08 -6.36 -8.35
N TYR A 133 -6.18 -6.31 -7.34
CA TYR A 133 -4.76 -6.38 -7.58
C TYR A 133 -4.31 -7.79 -8.00
N ILE A 134 -4.81 -8.81 -7.31
CA ILE A 134 -4.54 -10.22 -7.64
C ILE A 134 -4.99 -10.50 -9.07
N LYS A 135 -6.22 -10.10 -9.41
CA LYS A 135 -6.78 -10.36 -10.75
C LYS A 135 -6.05 -9.56 -11.84
N MET A 136 -5.74 -8.29 -11.58
CA MET A 136 -4.93 -7.47 -12.47
C MET A 136 -3.57 -8.12 -12.76
N HIS A 137 -2.85 -8.53 -11.70
CA HIS A 137 -1.54 -9.16 -11.82
C HIS A 137 -1.60 -10.45 -12.65
N GLU A 138 -2.59 -11.33 -12.37
CA GLU A 138 -2.85 -12.55 -13.17
C GLU A 138 -3.02 -12.24 -14.66
N LEU A 139 -3.81 -11.22 -15.01
CA LEU A 139 -4.06 -10.83 -16.40
C LEU A 139 -2.81 -10.26 -17.07
N LEU A 140 -1.98 -9.51 -16.33
CA LEU A 140 -0.71 -8.99 -16.85
C LEU A 140 0.31 -10.09 -17.08
N GLU A 141 0.40 -11.08 -16.19
CA GLU A 141 1.24 -12.27 -16.39
C GLU A 141 0.84 -13.07 -17.63
N LYS A 142 -0.47 -13.16 -17.89
CA LYS A 142 -1.03 -13.77 -19.14
C LYS A 142 -0.83 -12.90 -20.38
N LYS A 143 -0.28 -11.68 -20.22
CA LYS A 143 -0.07 -10.72 -21.31
C LYS A 143 -1.31 -10.39 -22.13
N VAL A 144 -2.48 -10.33 -21.51
CA VAL A 144 -3.77 -10.11 -22.21
C VAL A 144 -3.82 -8.80 -23.00
N ILE A 145 -2.97 -7.82 -22.65
CA ILE A 145 -2.80 -6.56 -23.37
C ILE A 145 -1.40 -6.43 -23.99
N GLY A 146 -0.68 -7.55 -24.17
CA GLY A 146 0.71 -7.57 -24.64
C GLY A 146 1.72 -7.11 -23.57
N ASP A 147 2.87 -6.60 -24.00
CA ASP A 147 3.91 -6.09 -23.10
C ASP A 147 3.53 -4.73 -22.54
N VAL A 148 3.56 -4.60 -21.22
CA VAL A 148 3.26 -3.35 -20.53
C VAL A 148 4.29 -2.26 -20.85
N LYS A 149 3.83 -1.06 -21.17
CA LYS A 149 4.64 0.12 -21.49
C LYS A 149 4.48 1.25 -20.49
N LEU A 150 3.25 1.41 -19.97
CA LEU A 150 2.92 2.47 -19.02
C LEU A 150 1.88 1.97 -18.03
N VAL A 151 2.13 2.20 -16.74
CA VAL A 151 1.18 2.00 -15.65
C VAL A 151 0.89 3.34 -15.01
N LYS A 152 -0.38 3.72 -14.93
CA LYS A 152 -0.84 4.87 -14.15
C LYS A 152 -1.63 4.36 -12.96
N ALA A 153 -1.22 4.71 -11.75
CA ALA A 153 -1.93 4.42 -10.51
C ALA A 153 -2.43 5.72 -9.87
N CYS A 154 -3.57 5.67 -9.21
CA CYS A 154 -4.06 6.81 -8.45
C CYS A 154 -4.81 6.38 -7.17
N GLN A 155 -4.78 7.30 -6.18
CA GLN A 155 -5.52 7.23 -4.94
C GLN A 155 -6.23 8.58 -4.74
N ASN A 156 -7.18 8.87 -5.63
CA ASN A 156 -7.85 10.14 -5.67
C ASN A 156 -9.10 10.16 -4.77
N SER A 157 -9.43 11.33 -4.27
CA SER A 157 -10.63 11.60 -3.50
C SER A 157 -10.91 13.10 -3.45
N PHE A 158 -12.12 13.50 -3.04
CA PHE A 158 -12.33 14.87 -2.60
C PHE A 158 -12.25 14.90 -1.06
N ALA A 159 -11.15 15.41 -0.51
CA ALA A 159 -10.87 15.40 0.91
C ALA A 159 -10.40 16.75 1.43
N ARG A 160 -10.89 17.14 2.63
CA ARG A 160 -10.46 18.32 3.40
C ARG A 160 -10.06 17.85 4.79
N ARG A 161 -8.83 17.34 4.88
CA ARG A 161 -8.35 16.72 6.13
C ARG A 161 -7.87 17.76 7.13
N TYR A 162 -8.07 17.45 8.43
CA TYR A 162 -7.68 18.30 9.56
C TYR A 162 -7.18 17.46 10.77
N ASP A 163 -6.93 16.18 10.56
CA ASP A 163 -6.42 15.26 11.57
C ASP A 163 -4.89 15.21 11.63
N TRP A 164 -4.34 14.42 12.53
CA TRP A 164 -2.90 14.29 12.76
C TRP A 164 -2.10 13.84 11.52
N GLN A 165 -2.73 13.16 10.57
CA GLN A 165 -2.08 12.73 9.33
C GLN A 165 -1.80 13.89 8.37
N THR A 166 -2.19 15.11 8.72
CA THR A 166 -1.84 16.34 7.98
C THR A 166 -0.61 17.05 8.57
N LEU A 167 0.05 16.45 9.57
CA LEU A 167 1.11 17.09 10.35
C LEU A 167 2.48 16.42 10.08
N LEU A 168 3.46 17.23 9.64
CA LEU A 168 4.82 16.74 9.35
C LEU A 168 5.53 16.15 10.57
N TYR A 169 5.30 16.68 11.76
CA TYR A 169 5.92 16.12 12.98
C TYR A 169 5.38 14.73 13.36
N ARG A 170 4.26 14.32 12.80
CA ARG A 170 3.66 12.98 12.91
C ARG A 170 4.04 12.05 11.75
N GLU A 171 4.94 12.49 10.88
CA GLU A 171 5.24 11.81 9.62
C GLU A 171 3.99 11.61 8.76
N GLY A 172 3.06 12.61 8.82
CA GLY A 172 1.85 12.63 8.00
C GLY A 172 2.14 12.95 6.54
N GLY A 173 1.08 13.07 5.78
CA GLY A 173 1.10 13.34 4.34
C GLY A 173 0.44 12.23 3.54
N SER A 174 -0.13 12.59 2.43
CA SER A 174 -0.88 11.66 1.58
C SER A 174 0.03 10.67 0.86
N MET A 175 1.28 11.02 0.57
CA MET A 175 2.26 10.09 0.02
C MET A 175 2.46 8.90 0.97
N ARG A 176 2.85 9.17 2.22
CA ARG A 176 3.12 8.13 3.23
C ARG A 176 1.85 7.39 3.68
N ASN A 177 0.69 8.05 3.62
CA ASN A 177 -0.56 7.46 4.06
C ASN A 177 -1.28 6.71 2.91
N ASN A 178 -1.53 7.39 1.79
CA ASN A 178 -2.35 6.86 0.69
C ASN A 178 -1.49 6.21 -0.40
N ALA A 179 -0.47 6.92 -0.92
CA ALA A 179 0.34 6.41 -2.02
C ALA A 179 1.21 5.22 -1.64
N ALA A 180 1.56 5.04 -0.36
CA ALA A 180 2.40 3.93 0.10
C ALA A 180 1.95 2.58 -0.44
N HIS A 181 0.67 2.25 -0.32
CA HIS A 181 0.15 0.98 -0.85
C HIS A 181 0.31 0.83 -2.37
N SER A 182 0.07 1.92 -3.13
CA SER A 182 0.16 1.88 -4.60
C SER A 182 1.60 1.93 -5.08
N ILE A 183 2.51 2.62 -4.38
CA ILE A 183 3.95 2.59 -4.67
C ILE A 183 4.51 1.19 -4.43
N GLU A 184 4.11 0.54 -3.33
CA GLU A 184 4.47 -0.83 -3.04
C GLU A 184 3.95 -1.80 -4.13
N GLN A 185 2.70 -1.62 -4.57
CA GLN A 185 2.14 -2.39 -5.69
C GLN A 185 2.90 -2.13 -7.02
N ILE A 186 3.31 -0.89 -7.28
CA ILE A 186 4.13 -0.54 -8.44
C ILE A 186 5.49 -1.23 -8.38
N MET A 187 6.17 -1.22 -7.23
CA MET A 187 7.44 -1.92 -7.04
C MET A 187 7.30 -3.42 -7.32
N HIS A 188 6.22 -4.03 -6.86
CA HIS A 188 5.91 -5.43 -7.16
C HIS A 188 5.66 -5.67 -8.66
N LEU A 189 4.92 -4.78 -9.34
CA LEU A 189 4.72 -4.86 -10.80
C LEU A 189 6.03 -4.65 -11.58
N ALA A 190 6.91 -3.78 -11.09
CA ALA A 190 8.25 -3.58 -11.66
C ALA A 190 9.16 -4.78 -11.40
N ASN A 191 8.81 -5.63 -10.42
CA ASN A 191 9.63 -6.74 -9.92
C ASN A 191 11.05 -6.30 -9.58
N SER A 192 11.16 -5.17 -8.85
CA SER A 192 12.45 -4.54 -8.57
C SER A 192 12.42 -3.75 -7.26
N ASP A 193 13.50 -3.90 -6.48
CA ASP A 193 13.80 -3.09 -5.30
C ASP A 193 14.81 -1.97 -5.61
N GLU A 194 15.11 -1.71 -6.89
CA GLU A 194 15.93 -0.57 -7.28
C GLU A 194 15.20 0.75 -7.01
N ILE A 195 15.96 1.81 -6.74
CA ILE A 195 15.41 3.16 -6.71
C ILE A 195 15.29 3.63 -8.16
N PRO A 196 14.07 3.81 -8.69
CA PRO A 196 13.87 4.24 -10.07
C PRO A 196 14.34 5.69 -10.26
N LYS A 197 14.48 6.11 -11.52
CA LYS A 197 14.59 7.53 -11.82
C LYS A 197 13.24 8.19 -11.55
N ILE A 198 13.20 9.19 -10.66
CA ILE A 198 11.98 9.82 -10.18
C ILE A 198 11.91 11.27 -10.63
N TYR A 199 10.74 11.69 -11.11
CA TYR A 199 10.29 13.07 -11.19
C TYR A 199 9.02 13.20 -10.36
N SER A 200 8.93 14.22 -9.48
CA SER A 200 7.79 14.34 -8.58
C SER A 200 7.39 15.79 -8.29
N HIS A 201 6.13 15.96 -7.90
CA HIS A 201 5.57 17.21 -7.42
C HIS A 201 4.64 16.94 -6.24
N MET A 202 4.82 17.70 -5.14
CA MET A 202 3.94 17.68 -3.97
C MET A 202 3.40 19.07 -3.68
N ALA A 203 2.18 19.13 -3.17
CA ALA A 203 1.53 20.38 -2.78
C ALA A 203 0.54 20.17 -1.62
N ILE A 204 0.16 21.27 -0.99
CA ILE A 204 -0.92 21.31 0.01
C ILE A 204 -2.06 22.10 -0.64
N TRP A 205 -3.19 21.42 -0.92
CA TRP A 205 -4.34 22.03 -1.60
C TRP A 205 -5.54 22.20 -0.68
N ASN A 206 -5.97 21.14 -0.02
CA ASN A 206 -7.24 21.09 0.72
C ASN A 206 -7.07 20.84 2.22
N SER A 207 -5.92 20.31 2.67
CA SER A 207 -5.68 20.08 4.09
C SER A 207 -5.30 21.36 4.82
N VAL A 208 -5.50 21.37 6.15
CA VAL A 208 -5.15 22.52 7.02
C VAL A 208 -3.81 22.34 7.73
N GLY A 209 -3.13 21.22 7.52
CA GLY A 209 -1.84 20.91 8.11
C GLY A 209 -0.65 21.49 7.31
N ASP A 210 0.53 20.95 7.58
CA ASP A 210 1.78 21.32 6.90
C ASP A 210 2.39 20.15 6.07
N ALA A 211 1.79 18.96 6.14
CA ALA A 211 2.09 17.85 5.25
C ALA A 211 1.28 17.95 3.95
N GLU A 212 1.81 17.40 2.87
CA GLU A 212 1.17 17.39 1.57
C GLU A 212 -0.11 16.54 1.55
N ASP A 213 -1.08 16.97 0.75
CA ASP A 213 -2.27 16.19 0.42
C ASP A 213 -2.37 15.87 -1.08
N TYR A 214 -1.60 16.58 -1.92
CA TYR A 214 -1.39 16.26 -3.33
C TYR A 214 0.02 15.72 -3.56
N MET A 215 0.13 14.63 -4.31
CA MET A 215 1.39 14.08 -4.78
C MET A 215 1.20 13.51 -6.19
N PHE A 216 2.15 13.83 -7.06
CA PHE A 216 2.32 13.18 -8.37
C PHE A 216 3.78 12.77 -8.52
N CYS A 217 4.03 11.56 -9.01
CA CYS A 217 5.37 11.15 -9.42
C CYS A 217 5.36 10.28 -10.66
N VAL A 218 6.48 10.34 -11.39
CA VAL A 218 6.83 9.44 -12.48
C VAL A 218 8.05 8.67 -12.06
N MET A 219 8.00 7.36 -12.22
CA MET A 219 9.07 6.43 -11.90
C MET A 219 9.46 5.64 -13.15
N GLU A 220 10.73 5.70 -13.54
CA GLU A 220 11.30 4.97 -14.67
C GLU A 220 12.27 3.91 -14.13
N TYR A 221 11.87 2.64 -14.21
CA TYR A 221 12.67 1.50 -13.83
C TYR A 221 13.53 1.00 -14.99
N SER A 222 14.56 0.23 -14.68
CA SER A 222 15.47 -0.37 -15.67
C SER A 222 14.76 -1.35 -16.62
N ASN A 223 13.59 -1.88 -16.26
CA ASN A 223 12.75 -2.72 -17.11
C ASN A 223 12.15 -1.99 -18.34
N GLY A 224 12.32 -0.67 -18.42
CA GLY A 224 11.82 0.18 -19.53
C GLY A 224 10.34 0.51 -19.44
N VAL A 225 9.65 0.12 -18.37
CA VAL A 225 8.26 0.49 -18.11
C VAL A 225 8.23 1.79 -17.33
N ARG A 226 7.33 2.68 -17.73
CA ARG A 226 7.04 3.91 -17.00
C ARG A 226 5.88 3.72 -16.04
N TYR A 227 6.04 4.19 -14.81
CA TYR A 227 5.01 4.16 -13.79
C TYR A 227 4.69 5.59 -13.34
N GLU A 228 3.41 5.91 -13.25
CA GLU A 228 2.91 7.19 -12.75
C GLU A 228 2.03 6.93 -11.53
N MET A 229 2.21 7.72 -10.48
CA MET A 229 1.37 7.66 -9.27
C MET A 229 0.85 9.05 -8.94
N GLU A 230 -0.46 9.14 -8.70
CA GLU A 230 -1.12 10.38 -8.26
C GLU A 230 -1.94 10.15 -7.00
N VAL A 231 -1.84 11.09 -6.05
CA VAL A 231 -2.82 11.29 -4.98
C VAL A 231 -3.38 12.68 -5.15
N ASN A 232 -4.68 12.78 -5.42
CA ASN A 232 -5.35 14.05 -5.69
C ASN A 232 -6.53 14.25 -4.72
N PRO A 233 -6.44 15.24 -3.80
CA PRO A 233 -7.47 15.51 -2.81
C PRO A 233 -8.65 16.32 -3.37
N SER A 234 -8.62 16.71 -4.63
CA SER A 234 -9.61 17.57 -5.27
C SER A 234 -10.40 16.90 -6.40
N ASP A 235 -10.32 15.56 -6.48
CA ASP A 235 -11.07 14.79 -7.47
C ASP A 235 -12.47 14.43 -6.95
N ALA A 236 -13.47 15.22 -7.37
CA ALA A 236 -14.86 14.98 -7.04
C ALA A 236 -15.47 13.80 -7.83
N TYR A 237 -14.79 13.33 -8.87
CA TYR A 237 -15.16 12.18 -9.68
C TYR A 237 -14.29 10.94 -9.42
N ALA A 238 -13.67 10.88 -8.25
CA ALA A 238 -12.75 9.80 -7.88
C ALA A 238 -13.37 8.39 -8.03
N SER A 239 -14.67 8.25 -7.81
CA SER A 239 -15.38 6.97 -8.01
C SER A 239 -15.42 6.49 -9.47
N GLU A 240 -15.22 7.40 -10.42
CA GLU A 240 -15.18 7.11 -11.86
C GLU A 240 -13.73 6.94 -12.37
N THR A 241 -12.74 7.34 -11.55
CA THR A 241 -11.33 7.24 -11.87
C THR A 241 -10.81 5.84 -11.56
N PRO A 242 -10.23 5.12 -12.54
CA PRO A 242 -9.67 3.79 -12.26
C PRO A 242 -8.47 3.90 -11.32
N LEU A 243 -8.36 2.96 -10.36
CA LEU A 243 -7.18 2.83 -9.49
C LEU A 243 -5.90 2.58 -10.29
N PHE A 244 -6.01 1.79 -11.37
CA PHE A 244 -4.93 1.57 -12.32
C PHE A 244 -5.45 1.72 -13.76
N ARG A 245 -4.64 2.38 -14.59
CA ARG A 245 -4.79 2.36 -16.05
C ARG A 245 -3.46 1.89 -16.65
N ILE A 246 -3.51 0.78 -17.39
CA ILE A 246 -2.32 0.09 -17.87
C ILE A 246 -2.40 0.02 -19.39
N TYR A 247 -1.29 0.44 -20.03
CA TYR A 247 -1.16 0.48 -21.49
C TYR A 247 -0.12 -0.55 -21.90
N GLY A 248 -0.52 -1.47 -22.74
CA GLY A 248 0.31 -2.50 -23.31
C GLY A 248 0.44 -2.35 -24.83
N THR A 249 1.24 -3.20 -25.44
CA THR A 249 1.46 -3.22 -26.90
C THR A 249 0.21 -3.64 -27.67
N HIS A 250 -0.69 -4.40 -27.05
CA HIS A 250 -1.87 -4.98 -27.69
C HIS A 250 -3.19 -4.46 -27.10
N GLY A 251 -3.14 -3.54 -26.13
CA GLY A 251 -4.38 -3.05 -25.54
C GLY A 251 -4.20 -2.19 -24.31
N THR A 252 -5.32 -1.92 -23.65
CA THR A 252 -5.39 -1.08 -22.44
C THR A 252 -6.31 -1.73 -21.42
N MET A 253 -5.88 -1.70 -20.14
CA MET A 253 -6.66 -2.17 -18.99
C MET A 253 -7.01 -1.01 -18.07
N ARG A 254 -8.23 -0.99 -17.54
CA ARG A 254 -8.72 -0.11 -16.48
C ARG A 254 -9.16 -0.96 -15.30
N VAL A 255 -8.61 -0.67 -14.13
CA VAL A 255 -8.84 -1.41 -12.90
C VAL A 255 -9.53 -0.50 -11.89
N TYR A 256 -10.70 -0.90 -11.43
CA TYR A 256 -11.47 -0.26 -10.38
C TYR A 256 -11.50 -1.17 -9.15
N SER A 257 -11.99 -0.68 -8.04
CA SER A 257 -12.12 -1.50 -6.82
C SER A 257 -13.06 -2.70 -7.00
N ASN A 258 -14.06 -2.58 -7.88
CA ASN A 258 -15.14 -3.54 -8.07
C ASN A 258 -15.19 -4.18 -9.47
N LYS A 259 -14.31 -3.78 -10.39
CA LYS A 259 -14.27 -4.35 -11.75
C LYS A 259 -12.95 -4.10 -12.45
N ILE A 260 -12.65 -4.94 -13.43
CA ILE A 260 -11.57 -4.77 -14.40
C ILE A 260 -12.16 -4.78 -15.80
N GLN A 261 -11.76 -3.80 -16.60
CA GLN A 261 -12.15 -3.68 -18.01
C GLN A 261 -10.87 -3.65 -18.85
N TYR A 262 -10.79 -4.44 -19.91
CA TYR A 262 -9.66 -4.33 -20.83
C TYR A 262 -10.11 -4.54 -22.28
N LYS A 263 -9.44 -3.78 -23.15
CA LYS A 263 -9.66 -3.80 -24.59
C LYS A 263 -8.34 -4.14 -25.27
N TYR A 264 -8.37 -5.12 -26.17
CA TYR A 264 -7.18 -5.67 -26.79
C TYR A 264 -7.44 -6.15 -28.21
N PHE A 265 -6.39 -6.42 -28.96
CA PHE A 265 -6.44 -7.09 -30.26
C PHE A 265 -5.51 -8.31 -30.27
N LEU A 266 -5.74 -9.21 -31.23
CA LEU A 266 -4.95 -10.40 -31.47
C LEU A 266 -4.15 -10.23 -32.78
N ASP A 267 -2.86 -10.59 -32.75
CA ASP A 267 -1.98 -10.56 -33.94
C ASP A 267 -2.53 -11.44 -35.08
N SER A 268 -3.24 -12.53 -34.77
CA SER A 268 -3.85 -13.40 -35.75
C SER A 268 -5.00 -12.75 -36.55
N GLU A 269 -5.58 -11.67 -36.02
CA GLU A 269 -6.74 -10.98 -36.61
C GLU A 269 -6.40 -9.55 -37.05
N THR A 270 -5.25 -9.02 -36.60
CA THR A 270 -4.82 -7.65 -36.90
C THR A 270 -3.48 -7.70 -37.61
N PRO A 271 -3.43 -7.36 -38.91
CA PRO A 271 -2.19 -7.38 -39.66
C PRO A 271 -1.13 -6.46 -39.09
N GLU A 272 0.12 -6.91 -39.06
CA GLU A 272 1.23 -6.08 -38.67
C GLU A 272 1.45 -4.95 -39.70
N PRO A 273 1.55 -3.68 -39.26
CA PRO A 273 1.72 -2.57 -40.20
C PRO A 273 3.09 -2.63 -40.89
N VAL A 274 3.07 -2.48 -42.21
CA VAL A 274 4.29 -2.39 -43.02
C VAL A 274 4.59 -0.94 -43.32
N LEU A 275 5.82 -0.48 -43.03
CA LEU A 275 6.21 0.89 -43.28
C LEU A 275 6.14 1.19 -44.80
N ASP A 276 5.33 2.21 -45.16
CA ASP A 276 5.33 2.82 -46.49
C ASP A 276 6.09 4.16 -46.45
N HIS A 277 7.07 4.31 -47.31
CA HIS A 277 7.86 5.54 -47.45
C HIS A 277 7.18 6.62 -48.34
N LYS A 278 6.03 6.29 -48.93
CA LYS A 278 5.30 7.19 -49.83
C LYS A 278 4.14 7.87 -49.07
N SER A 279 3.69 9.00 -49.59
CA SER A 279 2.47 9.63 -49.13
C SER A 279 1.26 8.71 -49.38
N LEU A 280 0.45 8.52 -48.35
CA LEU A 280 -0.76 7.72 -48.46
C LEU A 280 -1.89 8.48 -49.15
N HIS A 281 -2.67 7.78 -49.98
CA HIS A 281 -3.80 8.31 -50.70
C HIS A 281 -5.03 7.41 -50.57
N LYS A 282 -6.19 8.01 -50.60
CA LYS A 282 -7.45 7.28 -50.70
C LYS A 282 -7.65 6.75 -52.11
N ALA A 283 -8.69 5.90 -52.30
CA ALA A 283 -8.99 5.33 -53.60
C ALA A 283 -9.29 6.37 -54.69
N ASP A 284 -9.74 7.58 -54.32
CA ASP A 284 -10.00 8.72 -55.20
C ASP A 284 -8.77 9.57 -55.49
N GLY A 285 -7.58 9.20 -54.97
CA GLY A 285 -6.33 9.92 -55.15
C GLY A 285 -6.11 11.08 -54.18
N SER A 286 -7.06 11.39 -53.29
CA SER A 286 -6.90 12.44 -52.28
C SER A 286 -5.94 11.97 -51.17
N PRO A 287 -5.23 12.89 -50.47
CA PRO A 287 -4.35 12.58 -49.36
C PRO A 287 -5.07 11.78 -48.27
N SER A 288 -4.35 10.84 -47.66
CA SER A 288 -4.83 10.00 -46.56
C SER A 288 -3.80 9.96 -45.42
N TYR A 289 -4.28 9.58 -44.24
CA TYR A 289 -3.46 9.12 -43.11
C TYR A 289 -3.45 7.59 -43.08
N CYS A 290 -2.54 6.99 -42.30
CA CYS A 290 -2.57 5.55 -42.08
C CYS A 290 -3.89 5.14 -41.41
N ASP A 291 -4.44 4.03 -41.86
CA ASP A 291 -5.63 3.41 -41.30
C ASP A 291 -5.21 2.16 -40.52
N ASN A 292 -5.56 2.15 -39.24
CA ASN A 292 -5.28 1.00 -38.38
C ASN A 292 -6.50 0.07 -38.41
N HIS A 293 -6.47 -0.95 -39.23
CA HIS A 293 -7.50 -1.99 -39.26
C HIS A 293 -7.34 -2.93 -38.06
N ILE A 294 -7.73 -2.46 -36.86
CA ILE A 294 -7.64 -3.23 -35.62
C ILE A 294 -8.97 -3.87 -35.32
N VAL A 295 -8.97 -5.20 -35.15
CA VAL A 295 -10.10 -5.96 -34.64
C VAL A 295 -10.04 -5.94 -33.11
N TRP A 296 -10.93 -5.14 -32.49
CA TRP A 296 -10.94 -4.97 -31.05
C TRP A 296 -11.83 -6.00 -30.36
N HIS A 297 -11.26 -6.60 -29.29
CA HIS A 297 -11.97 -7.38 -28.29
C HIS A 297 -12.07 -6.56 -27.00
N GLU A 298 -13.14 -6.76 -26.25
CA GLU A 298 -13.36 -6.07 -24.96
C GLU A 298 -13.91 -7.05 -23.93
N GLU A 299 -13.33 -7.02 -22.73
CA GLU A 299 -13.70 -7.86 -21.62
C GLU A 299 -14.00 -7.00 -20.38
N ASN A 300 -15.00 -7.46 -19.62
CA ASN A 300 -15.39 -6.88 -18.34
C ASN A 300 -15.43 -7.98 -17.29
N ILE A 301 -14.72 -7.80 -16.19
CA ILE A 301 -14.68 -8.73 -15.06
C ILE A 301 -15.20 -7.98 -13.84
N ASP A 302 -16.36 -8.38 -13.34
CA ASP A 302 -16.89 -7.87 -12.09
C ASP A 302 -16.15 -8.52 -10.91
N LEU A 303 -15.81 -7.71 -9.90
CA LEU A 303 -15.21 -8.12 -8.66
C LEU A 303 -16.20 -7.88 -7.53
N ASP A 304 -15.99 -8.55 -6.41
CA ASP A 304 -16.84 -8.37 -5.23
C ASP A 304 -16.77 -6.90 -4.76
N ALA A 305 -17.93 -6.23 -4.83
CA ALA A 305 -18.02 -4.77 -4.64
C ALA A 305 -18.08 -4.35 -3.17
N ASP A 306 -18.11 -5.28 -2.21
CA ASP A 306 -18.19 -4.95 -0.80
C ASP A 306 -16.83 -4.45 -0.29
N VAL A 307 -16.68 -3.12 -0.26
CA VAL A 307 -15.42 -2.44 0.15
C VAL A 307 -15.02 -2.83 1.59
N TRP A 308 -15.95 -2.99 2.50
CA TRP A 308 -15.68 -3.43 3.87
C TRP A 308 -15.25 -4.89 3.92
N ASN A 309 -15.89 -5.73 3.12
CA ASN A 309 -15.52 -7.12 2.98
C ASN A 309 -14.12 -7.27 2.31
N SER A 310 -13.76 -6.34 1.41
CA SER A 310 -12.43 -6.29 0.78
C SER A 310 -11.32 -6.04 1.80
N PHE A 311 -11.45 -5.09 2.73
CA PHE A 311 -10.46 -4.85 3.80
C PHE A 311 -10.31 -6.06 4.71
N THR A 312 -11.40 -6.66 5.16
CA THR A 312 -11.37 -7.87 5.98
C THR A 312 -10.73 -9.04 5.24
N LYS A 313 -11.05 -9.25 3.96
CA LYS A 313 -10.42 -10.27 3.12
C LYS A 313 -8.92 -10.06 2.96
N CYS A 314 -8.47 -8.84 2.70
CA CYS A 314 -7.04 -8.52 2.57
C CYS A 314 -6.30 -8.77 3.88
N SER A 315 -6.88 -8.31 5.00
CA SER A 315 -6.32 -8.53 6.33
C SER A 315 -6.26 -10.02 6.65
N ASN A 316 -7.33 -10.76 6.40
CA ASN A 316 -7.37 -12.22 6.57
C ASN A 316 -6.22 -12.90 5.82
N ARG A 317 -6.06 -12.64 4.53
CA ARG A 317 -5.00 -13.23 3.70
C ARG A 317 -3.61 -12.85 4.19
N PHE A 318 -3.42 -11.59 4.60
CA PHE A 318 -2.14 -11.12 5.13
C PHE A 318 -1.79 -11.81 6.46
N TYR A 319 -2.75 -11.87 7.39
CA TYR A 319 -2.55 -12.51 8.68
C TYR A 319 -2.28 -14.01 8.54
N HIS A 320 -2.94 -14.71 7.63
CA HIS A 320 -2.66 -16.12 7.34
C HIS A 320 -1.25 -16.31 6.76
N ALA A 321 -0.80 -15.44 5.86
CA ALA A 321 0.57 -15.49 5.33
C ALA A 321 1.61 -15.23 6.43
N PHE A 322 1.33 -14.29 7.34
CA PHE A 322 2.22 -14.04 8.48
C PHE A 322 2.19 -15.18 9.50
N TYR A 323 1.02 -15.77 9.76
CA TYR A 323 0.89 -16.99 10.56
C TYR A 323 1.73 -18.14 9.97
N ASP A 324 1.61 -18.38 8.68
CA ASP A 324 2.36 -19.44 8.00
C ASP A 324 3.87 -19.21 8.08
N HIS A 325 4.32 -17.95 8.03
CA HIS A 325 5.72 -17.63 8.28
C HIS A 325 6.15 -18.01 9.72
N LEU A 326 5.39 -17.55 10.71
CA LEU A 326 5.76 -17.73 12.13
C LEU A 326 5.66 -19.20 12.59
N VAL A 327 4.69 -19.96 12.07
CA VAL A 327 4.37 -21.33 12.55
C VAL A 327 4.93 -22.41 11.64
N ASN A 328 4.85 -22.21 10.33
CA ASN A 328 5.16 -23.22 9.32
C ASN A 328 6.49 -22.95 8.59
N GLY A 329 7.16 -21.82 8.87
CA GLY A 329 8.43 -21.45 8.23
C GLY A 329 8.27 -21.06 6.75
N ALA A 330 7.08 -20.68 6.32
CA ALA A 330 6.85 -20.14 4.96
C ALA A 330 7.67 -18.85 4.73
N GLU A 331 7.91 -18.51 3.48
CA GLU A 331 8.60 -17.26 3.16
C GLU A 331 7.78 -16.05 3.64
N LEU A 332 8.47 -15.06 4.23
CA LEU A 332 7.81 -13.84 4.69
C LEU A 332 7.29 -13.04 3.47
N PHE A 333 5.99 -12.83 3.43
CA PHE A 333 5.32 -12.18 2.28
C PHE A 333 5.80 -10.74 2.04
N MET A 334 5.89 -9.94 3.11
CA MET A 334 6.40 -8.58 3.04
C MET A 334 7.75 -8.50 3.75
N LYS A 335 8.82 -8.52 2.97
CA LYS A 335 10.19 -8.47 3.50
C LYS A 335 10.55 -7.03 3.89
N PRO A 336 11.19 -6.81 5.04
CA PRO A 336 11.66 -5.48 5.42
C PRO A 336 12.61 -4.83 4.42
N GLU A 337 13.41 -5.62 3.71
CA GLU A 337 14.31 -5.16 2.66
C GLU A 337 13.55 -4.46 1.51
N HIS A 338 12.39 -4.99 1.13
CA HIS A 338 11.50 -4.38 0.13
C HIS A 338 10.98 -3.02 0.62
N VAL A 339 10.56 -2.94 1.89
CA VAL A 339 10.10 -1.68 2.50
C VAL A 339 11.23 -0.65 2.60
N LYS A 340 12.48 -1.09 2.78
CA LYS A 340 13.63 -0.18 2.73
C LYS A 340 13.73 0.54 1.38
N ALA A 341 13.51 -0.16 0.28
CA ALA A 341 13.47 0.45 -1.06
C ALA A 341 12.27 1.41 -1.22
N GLU A 342 11.10 1.07 -0.70
CA GLU A 342 9.93 1.97 -0.68
C GLU A 342 10.23 3.29 0.06
N ILE A 343 10.81 3.21 1.25
CA ILE A 343 11.18 4.40 2.03
C ILE A 343 12.23 5.24 1.29
N ALA A 344 13.15 4.62 0.56
CA ALA A 344 14.11 5.36 -0.27
C ALA A 344 13.43 6.12 -1.42
N ILE A 345 12.38 5.55 -2.03
CA ILE A 345 11.54 6.25 -3.02
C ILE A 345 10.86 7.46 -2.38
N PHE A 346 10.25 7.31 -1.19
CA PHE A 346 9.63 8.43 -0.47
C PHE A 346 10.64 9.55 -0.19
N ASN A 347 11.84 9.20 0.28
CA ASN A 347 12.87 10.19 0.57
C ASN A 347 13.33 10.93 -0.68
N GLU A 348 13.40 10.27 -1.84
CA GLU A 348 13.73 10.94 -3.09
C GLU A 348 12.62 11.91 -3.53
N ILE A 349 11.35 11.53 -3.37
CA ILE A 349 10.19 12.41 -3.62
C ILE A 349 10.23 13.63 -2.69
N GLU A 350 10.45 13.44 -1.39
CA GLU A 350 10.58 14.52 -0.41
C GLU A 350 11.76 15.44 -0.69
N ARG A 351 12.90 14.89 -1.12
CA ARG A 351 14.09 15.66 -1.51
C ARG A 351 13.81 16.60 -2.67
N GLN A 352 12.99 16.19 -3.62
CA GLN A 352 12.56 17.02 -4.75
C GLN A 352 11.53 18.07 -4.34
N ASN A 353 10.80 17.87 -3.25
CA ASN A 353 9.68 18.69 -2.81
C ASN A 353 9.78 19.03 -1.31
N PRO A 354 10.79 19.79 -0.87
CA PRO A 354 10.98 20.05 0.55
C PRO A 354 9.84 20.89 1.13
N LEU A 355 9.15 20.33 2.13
CA LEU A 355 8.10 21.02 2.88
C LEU A 355 8.68 21.64 4.15
N LYS A 356 8.08 22.76 4.57
CA LYS A 356 8.47 23.45 5.81
C LYS A 356 7.53 23.07 6.94
N MET A 357 8.08 22.53 8.02
CA MET A 357 7.32 22.28 9.24
C MET A 357 6.83 23.62 9.82
N LYS A 358 5.51 23.73 9.99
CA LYS A 358 4.83 24.90 10.57
C LYS A 358 4.31 24.63 11.97
N PHE A 359 4.06 23.36 12.27
CA PHE A 359 3.51 22.92 13.56
C PHE A 359 4.55 22.08 14.29
N THR A 360 4.62 22.26 15.61
CA THR A 360 5.46 21.45 16.51
C THR A 360 4.56 20.60 17.41
N LYS A 361 5.07 19.44 17.83
CA LYS A 361 4.36 18.56 18.76
C LYS A 361 4.09 19.30 20.06
N PRO A 362 2.80 19.48 20.48
CA PRO A 362 2.49 20.03 21.79
C PRO A 362 3.02 19.14 22.92
N ALA A 363 3.39 19.73 24.04
CA ALA A 363 4.01 19.00 25.16
C ALA A 363 3.07 17.97 25.82
N ASP A 364 1.75 18.17 25.69
CA ASP A 364 0.67 17.34 26.24
C ASP A 364 0.16 16.28 25.26
N VAL A 365 0.73 16.19 24.06
CA VAL A 365 0.35 15.23 23.03
C VAL A 365 1.42 14.13 22.95
N ILE A 366 1.00 12.89 23.14
CA ILE A 366 1.82 11.69 23.00
C ILE A 366 2.14 11.42 21.52
#